data_b5cee090329dce963ddf00f0dcedd43a
#
_entry.id   b5cee090329dce963ddf00f0dcedd43a
#
_cell.length_a   1.000
_cell.length_b   1.000
_cell.length_c   1.000
_cell.angle_alpha   90.00
_cell.angle_beta   90.00
_cell.angle_gamma   90.00
#
_symmetry.space_group_name_H-M   'P 1'
#
loop_
_entity.id
_entity.type
_entity.pdbx_description
1 polymer ?
#
loop_
_entity_poly.entity_id
_entity_poly.type
_entity_poly.pdbx_seq_one_letter_code
_entity_poly.pdbx_strand_id
1 'polypeptide(L)'
;MQEDGFSLDAQLDRLRNYCSFKGLEIAKEFTFVESSFHGKRTKFYEAVNYIKRQSKLTALVVDTVDRLQRTFNEFPMLLELVKKEKLALHFFKEGLVIDKNFKSSDLAMWQMQILSANMFVNSTRDNVKRSEERMLNEGLLPGPAPIGYLNTKDENGKKTIIIDPDRGHFIKKLFEEYSTGLFSMDELVKKSKNWGLRNRKS
;
A
#
# COMPACT_ATOMS: atom_id res chain seq x y z
N MET A 1 8.88 5.68 12.75
CA MET A 1 9.52 4.56 12.02
C MET A 1 9.94 3.37 12.89
N GLN A 2 9.75 3.40 14.23
CA GLN A 2 10.08 2.28 15.14
C GLN A 2 8.85 1.48 15.63
N GLU A 3 7.64 1.92 15.37
CA GLU A 3 6.42 1.22 15.82
C GLU A 3 6.01 0.03 14.93
N ASP A 4 6.44 0.00 13.67
CA ASP A 4 6.04 -1.08 12.74
C ASP A 4 6.75 -2.42 13.00
N GLY A 5 7.98 -2.42 13.51
CA GLY A 5 8.73 -3.65 13.81
C GLY A 5 8.16 -4.43 15.01
N PHE A 6 7.87 -3.73 16.10
CA PHE A 6 7.22 -4.33 17.28
C PHE A 6 5.82 -4.85 16.99
N SER A 7 5.10 -4.19 16.08
CA SER A 7 3.77 -4.63 15.65
C SER A 7 3.81 -5.93 14.86
N LEU A 8 4.83 -6.17 14.03
CA LEU A 8 4.93 -7.37 13.19
C LEU A 8 5.28 -8.62 14.01
N ASP A 9 6.28 -8.53 14.90
CA ASP A 9 6.66 -9.65 15.76
C ASP A 9 5.49 -10.05 16.68
N ALA A 10 4.81 -9.08 17.27
CA ALA A 10 3.62 -9.33 18.09
C ALA A 10 2.46 -9.96 17.28
N GLN A 11 2.33 -9.66 15.99
CA GLN A 11 1.37 -10.33 15.11
C GLN A 11 1.76 -11.79 14.86
N LEU A 12 3.03 -12.04 14.55
CA LEU A 12 3.55 -13.40 14.34
C LEU A 12 3.36 -14.27 15.58
N ASP A 13 3.71 -13.77 16.76
CA ASP A 13 3.57 -14.52 18.01
C ASP A 13 2.10 -14.87 18.31
N ARG A 14 1.17 -13.94 18.07
CA ARG A 14 -0.26 -14.23 18.20
C ARG A 14 -0.73 -15.34 17.27
N LEU A 15 -0.30 -15.31 16.02
CA LEU A 15 -0.69 -16.31 15.03
C LEU A 15 -0.05 -17.67 15.33
N ARG A 16 1.20 -17.72 15.82
CA ARG A 16 1.85 -18.95 16.29
C ARG A 16 1.11 -19.56 17.47
N ASN A 17 0.75 -18.74 18.46
CA ASN A 17 -0.03 -19.18 19.61
C ASN A 17 -1.42 -19.69 19.19
N TYR A 18 -2.06 -19.03 18.24
CA TYR A 18 -3.32 -19.49 17.66
C TYR A 18 -3.18 -20.84 16.96
N CYS A 19 -2.13 -21.04 16.15
CA CYS A 19 -1.84 -22.31 15.50
C CYS A 19 -1.65 -23.44 16.55
N SER A 20 -0.86 -23.18 17.59
CA SER A 20 -0.65 -24.11 18.68
C SER A 20 -1.95 -24.48 19.39
N PHE A 21 -2.77 -23.48 19.74
CA PHE A 21 -4.07 -23.69 20.38
C PHE A 21 -5.04 -24.50 19.52
N LYS A 22 -4.98 -24.34 18.19
CA LYS A 22 -5.82 -25.09 17.23
C LYS A 22 -5.22 -26.42 16.83
N GLY A 23 -4.04 -26.82 17.34
CA GLY A 23 -3.35 -28.04 16.95
C GLY A 23 -2.88 -28.04 15.49
N LEU A 24 -2.61 -26.84 14.92
CA LEU A 24 -2.11 -26.68 13.57
C LEU A 24 -0.59 -26.67 13.58
N GLU A 25 0.02 -27.54 12.78
CA GLU A 25 1.46 -27.55 12.55
C GLU A 25 1.84 -26.44 11.55
N ILE A 26 2.82 -25.61 11.90
CA ILE A 26 3.29 -24.52 11.05
C ILE A 26 4.25 -25.06 10.00
N ALA A 27 3.80 -25.23 8.79
CA ALA A 27 4.61 -25.72 7.68
C ALA A 27 5.46 -24.60 7.03
N LYS A 28 4.95 -23.38 6.97
CA LYS A 28 5.66 -22.22 6.39
C LYS A 28 5.07 -20.91 6.85
N GLU A 29 5.93 -19.93 7.09
CA GLU A 29 5.55 -18.55 7.38
C GLU A 29 5.83 -17.65 6.17
N PHE A 30 4.90 -16.75 5.88
CA PHE A 30 5.04 -15.74 4.85
C PHE A 30 4.87 -14.36 5.47
N THR A 31 5.93 -13.57 5.45
CA THR A 31 5.90 -12.18 5.92
C THR A 31 6.02 -11.26 4.74
N PHE A 32 5.08 -10.33 4.58
CA PHE A 32 5.14 -9.30 3.55
C PHE A 32 4.48 -8.01 3.98
N VAL A 33 5.15 -6.91 3.69
CA VAL A 33 4.60 -5.56 3.80
C VAL A 33 4.33 -5.10 2.37
N GLU A 34 3.24 -5.61 1.78
CA GLU A 34 2.85 -5.18 0.44
C GLU A 34 1.91 -3.99 0.56
N SER A 35 2.34 -2.85 0.02
CA SER A 35 1.45 -1.73 -0.26
C SER A 35 0.42 -2.20 -1.30
N SER A 36 -0.84 -2.26 -0.90
CA SER A 36 -1.95 -2.82 -1.69
C SER A 36 -2.28 -2.02 -2.96
N PHE A 37 -1.57 -0.93 -3.24
CA PHE A 37 -1.97 0.00 -4.29
C PHE A 37 -1.22 -0.15 -5.62
N HIS A 38 0.04 -0.63 -5.65
CA HIS A 38 0.86 -0.59 -6.87
C HIS A 38 1.84 -1.76 -7.01
N GLY A 39 1.79 -2.77 -6.17
CA GLY A 39 2.70 -3.91 -6.20
C GLY A 39 2.06 -5.17 -6.78
N LYS A 40 2.79 -5.92 -7.58
CA LYS A 40 2.48 -7.31 -7.86
C LYS A 40 2.42 -8.02 -6.51
N ARG A 41 1.27 -8.60 -6.12
CA ARG A 41 1.08 -9.38 -4.88
C ARG A 41 1.86 -10.70 -4.93
N THR A 42 3.15 -10.60 -5.19
CA THR A 42 4.02 -11.75 -5.47
C THR A 42 4.03 -12.73 -4.31
N LYS A 43 4.17 -12.22 -3.08
CA LYS A 43 4.20 -13.05 -1.86
C LYS A 43 2.87 -13.73 -1.57
N PHE A 44 1.76 -13.03 -1.81
CA PHE A 44 0.43 -13.63 -1.71
C PHE A 44 0.28 -14.81 -2.68
N TYR A 45 0.65 -14.62 -3.96
CA TYR A 45 0.57 -15.70 -4.94
C TYR A 45 1.60 -16.80 -4.68
N GLU A 46 2.77 -16.50 -4.09
CA GLU A 46 3.71 -17.53 -3.59
C GLU A 46 3.04 -18.41 -2.53
N ALA A 47 2.34 -17.81 -1.55
CA ALA A 47 1.61 -18.55 -0.52
C ALA A 47 0.49 -19.40 -1.12
N VAL A 48 -0.32 -18.84 -2.03
CA VAL A 48 -1.39 -19.59 -2.72
C VAL A 48 -0.81 -20.74 -3.55
N ASN A 49 0.28 -20.52 -4.27
CA ASN A 49 0.94 -21.57 -5.06
C ASN A 49 1.55 -22.66 -4.17
N TYR A 50 2.09 -22.28 -3.01
CA TYR A 50 2.54 -23.23 -2.03
C TYR A 50 1.38 -24.14 -1.58
N ILE A 51 0.23 -23.57 -1.22
CA ILE A 51 -0.98 -24.31 -0.81
C ILE A 51 -1.46 -25.23 -1.93
N LYS A 52 -1.52 -24.76 -3.16
CA LYS A 52 -1.97 -25.57 -4.32
C LYS A 52 -1.12 -26.83 -4.53
N ARG A 53 0.15 -26.78 -4.18
CA ARG A 53 1.10 -27.92 -4.31
C ARG A 53 0.98 -28.95 -3.19
N GLN A 54 0.31 -28.61 -2.08
CA GLN A 54 0.14 -29.55 -1.00
C GLN A 54 -0.88 -30.65 -1.38
N SER A 55 -0.58 -31.88 -0.95
CA SER A 55 -1.49 -33.02 -1.13
C SER A 55 -2.61 -33.04 -0.09
N LYS A 56 -2.41 -32.40 1.06
CA LYS A 56 -3.35 -32.35 2.19
C LYS A 56 -4.01 -30.99 2.29
N LEU A 57 -5.15 -30.93 2.98
CA LEU A 57 -5.80 -29.68 3.39
C LEU A 57 -4.78 -28.81 4.16
N THR A 58 -4.64 -27.58 3.72
CA THR A 58 -3.69 -26.63 4.32
C THR A 58 -4.46 -25.44 4.88
N ALA A 59 -4.23 -25.09 6.14
CA ALA A 59 -4.78 -23.89 6.74
C ALA A 59 -3.91 -22.68 6.40
N LEU A 60 -4.53 -21.59 5.94
CA LEU A 60 -3.91 -20.28 5.84
C LEU A 60 -4.43 -19.41 6.99
N VAL A 61 -3.54 -19.14 7.94
CA VAL A 61 -3.87 -18.35 9.14
C VAL A 61 -3.37 -16.93 8.95
N VAL A 62 -4.25 -15.95 9.11
CA VAL A 62 -3.96 -14.52 8.96
C VAL A 62 -4.53 -13.71 10.11
N ASP A 63 -3.96 -12.55 10.38
CA ASP A 63 -4.40 -11.70 11.50
C ASP A 63 -5.82 -11.16 11.27
N THR A 64 -6.09 -10.60 10.07
CA THR A 64 -7.39 -10.03 9.68
C THR A 64 -7.70 -10.26 8.21
N VAL A 65 -8.97 -10.17 7.83
CA VAL A 65 -9.42 -10.28 6.43
C VAL A 65 -8.75 -9.21 5.56
N ASP A 66 -8.63 -7.97 6.03
CA ASP A 66 -8.03 -6.87 5.26
C ASP A 66 -6.52 -7.04 5.02
N ARG A 67 -5.83 -7.85 5.81
CA ARG A 67 -4.43 -8.25 5.56
C ARG A 67 -4.33 -9.24 4.40
N LEU A 68 -5.30 -10.12 4.27
CA LEU A 68 -5.34 -11.07 3.17
C LEU A 68 -5.91 -10.45 1.89
N GLN A 69 -7.02 -9.72 2.00
CA GLN A 69 -7.78 -9.19 0.87
C GLN A 69 -8.36 -7.81 1.18
N ARG A 70 -8.19 -6.87 0.25
CA ARG A 70 -8.85 -5.55 0.28
C ARG A 70 -9.79 -5.34 -0.89
N THR A 71 -9.82 -6.32 -1.80
CA THR A 71 -10.69 -6.32 -2.98
C THR A 71 -11.26 -7.71 -3.19
N PHE A 72 -12.28 -7.82 -4.02
CA PHE A 72 -12.87 -9.10 -4.38
C PHE A 72 -12.10 -9.88 -5.46
N ASN A 73 -10.99 -9.37 -5.98
CA ASN A 73 -10.29 -9.97 -7.11
C ASN A 73 -9.85 -11.41 -6.84
N GLU A 74 -9.34 -11.69 -5.64
CA GLU A 74 -8.84 -13.01 -5.26
C GLU A 74 -9.91 -13.89 -4.59
N PHE A 75 -11.07 -13.33 -4.25
CA PHE A 75 -12.14 -14.02 -3.54
C PHE A 75 -12.62 -15.30 -4.27
N PRO A 76 -12.93 -15.27 -5.59
CA PRO A 76 -13.39 -16.49 -6.27
C PRO A 76 -12.37 -17.61 -6.24
N MET A 77 -11.09 -17.29 -6.42
CA MET A 77 -10.00 -18.26 -6.40
C MET A 77 -9.84 -18.90 -5.03
N LEU A 78 -9.86 -18.11 -3.95
CA LEU A 78 -9.75 -18.63 -2.59
C LEU A 78 -10.95 -19.47 -2.21
N LEU A 79 -12.15 -19.04 -2.56
CA LEU A 79 -13.39 -19.79 -2.32
C LEU A 79 -13.39 -21.12 -3.08
N GLU A 80 -12.86 -21.14 -4.30
CA GLU A 80 -12.71 -22.37 -5.08
C GLU A 80 -11.76 -23.36 -4.39
N LEU A 81 -10.63 -22.89 -3.86
CA LEU A 81 -9.69 -23.72 -3.12
C LEU A 81 -10.30 -24.29 -1.83
N VAL A 82 -11.13 -23.51 -1.15
CA VAL A 82 -11.88 -23.99 0.03
C VAL A 82 -12.87 -25.07 -0.37
N LYS A 83 -13.68 -24.86 -1.41
CA LYS A 83 -14.64 -25.84 -1.92
C LYS A 83 -13.98 -27.13 -2.40
N LYS A 84 -12.75 -27.07 -2.92
CA LYS A 84 -11.96 -28.23 -3.32
C LYS A 84 -11.23 -28.91 -2.15
N GLU A 85 -11.50 -28.52 -0.93
CA GLU A 85 -10.85 -29.03 0.29
C GLU A 85 -9.31 -28.93 0.28
N LYS A 86 -8.78 -27.94 -0.46
CA LYS A 86 -7.34 -27.65 -0.49
C LYS A 86 -6.93 -26.60 0.53
N LEU A 87 -7.85 -25.74 0.94
CA LEU A 87 -7.60 -24.58 1.77
C LEU A 87 -8.65 -24.46 2.89
N ALA A 88 -8.19 -24.16 4.11
CA ALA A 88 -9.02 -23.58 5.17
C ALA A 88 -8.48 -22.19 5.49
N LEU A 89 -9.32 -21.16 5.51
CA LEU A 89 -8.95 -19.80 5.88
C LEU A 89 -9.28 -19.57 7.35
N HIS A 90 -8.31 -19.11 8.13
CA HIS A 90 -8.48 -18.73 9.51
C HIS A 90 -8.16 -17.25 9.69
N PHE A 91 -9.14 -16.44 10.04
CA PHE A 91 -9.02 -15.02 10.34
C PHE A 91 -9.03 -14.83 11.85
N PHE A 92 -7.84 -14.58 12.44
CA PHE A 92 -7.65 -14.61 13.89
C PHE A 92 -8.51 -13.61 14.64
N LYS A 93 -8.46 -12.32 14.24
CA LYS A 93 -9.19 -11.27 14.96
C LYS A 93 -10.69 -11.33 14.79
N GLU A 94 -11.15 -11.74 13.63
CA GLU A 94 -12.57 -11.93 13.35
C GLU A 94 -13.12 -13.22 13.97
N GLY A 95 -12.25 -14.12 14.45
CA GLY A 95 -12.65 -15.44 14.93
C GLY A 95 -13.34 -16.29 13.85
N LEU A 96 -13.10 -15.96 12.59
CA LEU A 96 -13.78 -16.55 11.45
C LEU A 96 -12.94 -17.66 10.81
N VAL A 97 -13.58 -18.80 10.56
CA VAL A 97 -12.97 -19.93 9.83
C VAL A 97 -13.83 -20.25 8.63
N ILE A 98 -13.21 -20.27 7.46
CA ILE A 98 -13.85 -20.65 6.19
C ILE A 98 -13.21 -21.96 5.71
N ASP A 99 -13.82 -23.06 6.01
CA ASP A 99 -13.45 -24.41 5.56
C ASP A 99 -14.57 -25.01 4.70
N LYS A 100 -14.48 -26.28 4.35
CA LYS A 100 -15.51 -26.97 3.56
C LYS A 100 -16.92 -26.97 4.19
N ASN A 101 -17.02 -26.79 5.50
CA ASN A 101 -18.29 -26.82 6.25
C ASN A 101 -18.79 -25.41 6.57
N PHE A 102 -18.25 -24.36 5.95
CA PHE A 102 -18.66 -23.00 6.21
C PHE A 102 -20.16 -22.78 5.99
N LYS A 103 -20.78 -21.99 6.85
CA LYS A 103 -22.19 -21.61 6.74
C LYS A 103 -22.33 -20.37 5.81
N SER A 104 -23.54 -20.16 5.31
CA SER A 104 -23.86 -18.95 4.54
C SER A 104 -23.57 -17.66 5.34
N SER A 105 -23.76 -17.70 6.66
CA SER A 105 -23.40 -16.60 7.57
C SER A 105 -21.91 -16.27 7.57
N ASP A 106 -21.07 -17.31 7.56
CA ASP A 106 -19.60 -17.16 7.59
C ASP A 106 -19.11 -16.55 6.28
N LEU A 107 -19.69 -17.02 5.16
CA LEU A 107 -19.43 -16.48 3.84
C LEU A 107 -19.85 -15.00 3.76
N ALA A 108 -21.05 -14.67 4.25
CA ALA A 108 -21.53 -13.29 4.27
C ALA A 108 -20.64 -12.40 5.13
N MET A 109 -20.19 -12.90 6.29
CA MET A 109 -19.26 -12.16 7.17
C MET A 109 -17.92 -11.89 6.46
N TRP A 110 -17.34 -12.90 5.80
CA TRP A 110 -16.12 -12.71 5.02
C TRP A 110 -16.28 -11.65 3.93
N GLN A 111 -17.36 -11.73 3.15
CA GLN A 111 -17.66 -10.74 2.10
C GLN A 111 -17.85 -9.33 2.67
N MET A 112 -18.53 -9.21 3.81
CA MET A 112 -18.76 -7.93 4.48
C MET A 112 -17.45 -7.30 4.98
N GLN A 113 -16.50 -8.10 5.49
CA GLN A 113 -15.19 -7.62 5.89
C GLN A 113 -14.38 -7.11 4.70
N ILE A 114 -14.40 -7.82 3.56
CA ILE A 114 -13.74 -7.36 2.32
C ILE A 114 -14.37 -6.03 1.85
N LEU A 115 -15.70 -5.94 1.87
CA LEU A 115 -16.42 -4.72 1.49
C LEU A 115 -16.04 -3.55 2.39
N SER A 116 -16.03 -3.76 3.70
CA SER A 116 -15.65 -2.74 4.68
C SER A 116 -14.23 -2.22 4.46
N ALA A 117 -13.26 -3.12 4.23
CA ALA A 117 -11.89 -2.75 3.93
C ALA A 117 -11.79 -1.92 2.64
N ASN A 118 -12.54 -2.29 1.61
CA ASN A 118 -12.60 -1.57 0.32
C ASN A 118 -13.22 -0.17 0.49
N MET A 119 -14.33 -0.08 1.23
CA MET A 119 -15.00 1.19 1.51
C MET A 119 -14.07 2.16 2.26
N PHE A 120 -13.31 1.67 3.24
CA PHE A 120 -12.34 2.48 3.98
C PHE A 120 -11.27 3.08 3.04
N VAL A 121 -10.71 2.28 2.14
CA VAL A 121 -9.72 2.73 1.15
C VAL A 121 -10.31 3.80 0.23
N ASN A 122 -11.52 3.56 -0.30
CA ASN A 122 -12.21 4.50 -1.19
C ASN A 122 -12.54 5.81 -0.48
N SER A 123 -13.07 5.74 0.74
CA SER A 123 -13.38 6.94 1.55
C SER A 123 -12.11 7.76 1.85
N THR A 124 -11.01 7.10 2.17
CA THR A 124 -9.72 7.78 2.39
C THR A 124 -9.25 8.49 1.12
N ARG A 125 -9.32 7.82 -0.03
CA ARG A 125 -8.97 8.42 -1.33
C ARG A 125 -9.83 9.65 -1.64
N ASP A 126 -11.14 9.55 -1.43
CA ASP A 126 -12.07 10.64 -1.71
C ASP A 126 -11.87 11.82 -0.75
N ASN A 127 -11.50 11.55 0.51
CA ASN A 127 -11.13 12.58 1.47
C ASN A 127 -9.85 13.33 1.05
N VAL A 128 -8.82 12.58 0.60
CA VAL A 128 -7.58 13.17 0.08
C VAL A 128 -7.89 14.06 -1.12
N LYS A 129 -8.65 13.54 -2.10
CA LYS A 129 -9.02 14.29 -3.31
C LYS A 129 -9.77 15.60 -2.98
N ARG A 130 -10.76 15.52 -2.08
CA ARG A 130 -11.48 16.73 -1.61
C ARG A 130 -10.57 17.75 -0.92
N SER A 131 -9.60 17.25 -0.12
CA SER A 131 -8.62 18.11 0.53
C SER A 131 -7.69 18.79 -0.48
N GLU A 132 -7.25 18.06 -1.51
CA GLU A 132 -6.42 18.60 -2.59
C GLU A 132 -7.19 19.66 -3.41
N GLU A 133 -8.43 19.36 -3.78
CA GLU A 133 -9.31 20.30 -4.50
C GLU A 133 -9.53 21.59 -3.69
N ARG A 134 -9.76 21.46 -2.38
CA ARG A 134 -9.88 22.61 -1.51
C ARG A 134 -8.60 23.46 -1.49
N MET A 135 -7.43 22.81 -1.35
CA MET A 135 -6.15 23.52 -1.38
C MET A 135 -5.93 24.25 -2.70
N LEU A 136 -6.25 23.63 -3.83
CA LEU A 136 -6.17 24.28 -5.16
C LEU A 136 -7.09 25.49 -5.28
N ASN A 137 -8.33 25.38 -4.80
CA ASN A 137 -9.29 26.50 -4.79
C ASN A 137 -8.83 27.67 -3.89
N GLU A 138 -8.03 27.37 -2.86
CA GLU A 138 -7.40 28.37 -2.01
C GLU A 138 -6.07 28.93 -2.59
N GLY A 139 -5.69 28.52 -3.80
CA GLY A 139 -4.43 28.89 -4.45
C GLY A 139 -3.20 28.25 -3.82
N LEU A 140 -3.37 27.18 -3.06
CA LEU A 140 -2.27 26.42 -2.44
C LEU A 140 -1.88 25.23 -3.28
N LEU A 141 -0.59 24.89 -3.26
CA LEU A 141 -0.09 23.70 -3.93
C LEU A 141 -0.30 22.46 -3.02
N PRO A 142 -1.10 21.47 -3.43
CA PRO A 142 -1.17 20.20 -2.72
C PRO A 142 0.11 19.37 -2.94
N GLY A 143 0.57 18.72 -1.86
CA GLY A 143 1.73 17.81 -1.94
C GLY A 143 3.10 18.49 -1.76
N PRO A 144 4.17 17.84 -2.22
CA PRO A 144 5.53 18.35 -2.10
C PRO A 144 5.81 19.47 -3.11
N ALA A 145 6.55 20.48 -2.68
CA ALA A 145 6.99 21.55 -3.58
C ALA A 145 7.82 20.97 -4.74
N PRO A 146 7.60 21.44 -5.99
CA PRO A 146 8.39 21.04 -7.15
C PRO A 146 9.86 21.44 -6.97
N ILE A 147 10.73 20.85 -7.79
CA ILE A 147 12.16 21.20 -7.77
C ILE A 147 12.34 22.70 -8.04
N GLY A 148 13.21 23.33 -7.24
CA GLY A 148 13.41 24.80 -7.26
C GLY A 148 12.54 25.56 -6.27
N TYR A 149 11.67 24.85 -5.53
CA TYR A 149 10.87 25.43 -4.46
C TYR A 149 10.98 24.60 -3.17
N LEU A 150 10.69 25.24 -2.02
CA LEU A 150 10.64 24.66 -0.69
C LEU A 150 9.25 24.82 -0.10
N ASN A 151 8.73 23.78 0.55
CA ASN A 151 7.54 23.89 1.37
C ASN A 151 7.87 24.72 2.64
N THR A 152 7.03 25.67 2.95
CA THR A 152 7.12 26.49 4.16
C THR A 152 5.70 26.77 4.70
N LYS A 153 5.64 27.58 5.75
CA LYS A 153 4.40 28.15 6.27
C LYS A 153 4.50 29.66 6.23
N ASP A 154 3.38 30.31 5.91
CA ASP A 154 3.26 31.77 6.02
C ASP A 154 3.17 32.24 7.49
N GLU A 155 3.04 33.53 7.70
CA GLU A 155 2.94 34.16 9.03
C GLU A 155 1.70 33.67 9.82
N ASN A 156 0.68 33.16 9.13
CA ASN A 156 -0.53 32.60 9.72
C ASN A 156 -0.44 31.07 9.92
N GLY A 157 0.72 30.46 9.68
CA GLY A 157 0.93 29.01 9.79
C GLY A 157 0.35 28.20 8.63
N LYS A 158 -0.16 28.84 7.56
CA LYS A 158 -0.71 28.21 6.38
C LYS A 158 0.41 27.71 5.47
N LYS A 159 0.26 26.51 4.91
CA LYS A 159 1.23 25.94 3.97
C LYS A 159 1.39 26.81 2.73
N THR A 160 2.62 27.09 2.34
CA THR A 160 2.98 27.80 1.12
C THR A 160 4.31 27.27 0.57
N ILE A 161 4.74 27.79 -0.57
CA ILE A 161 6.04 27.48 -1.15
C ILE A 161 6.87 28.77 -1.32
N ILE A 162 8.18 28.63 -1.15
CA ILE A 162 9.16 29.70 -1.44
C ILE A 162 10.18 29.18 -2.45
N ILE A 163 10.86 30.10 -3.11
CA ILE A 163 11.96 29.75 -4.01
C ILE A 163 13.07 29.08 -3.19
N ASP A 164 13.56 27.95 -3.66
CA ASP A 164 14.72 27.26 -3.09
C ASP A 164 15.97 28.07 -3.41
N PRO A 165 16.68 28.62 -2.42
CA PRO A 165 17.87 29.43 -2.66
C PRO A 165 18.98 28.67 -3.37
N ASP A 166 19.10 27.34 -3.14
CA ASP A 166 20.16 26.53 -3.73
C ASP A 166 19.83 26.06 -5.15
N ARG A 167 18.55 25.91 -5.49
CA ARG A 167 18.12 25.26 -6.75
C ARG A 167 17.25 26.12 -7.63
N GLY A 168 16.61 27.16 -7.10
CA GLY A 168 15.68 27.99 -7.85
C GLY A 168 16.33 28.67 -9.07
N HIS A 169 17.58 29.12 -8.93
CA HIS A 169 18.31 29.76 -10.01
C HIS A 169 18.60 28.80 -11.19
N PHE A 170 18.81 27.50 -10.94
CA PHE A 170 18.97 26.49 -12.01
C PHE A 170 17.67 26.30 -12.78
N ILE A 171 16.54 26.29 -12.09
CA ILE A 171 15.22 26.15 -12.73
C ILE A 171 14.92 27.36 -13.61
N LYS A 172 15.17 28.59 -13.11
CA LYS A 172 15.04 29.79 -13.92
C LYS A 172 15.88 29.69 -15.18
N LYS A 173 17.17 29.34 -15.06
CA LYS A 173 18.08 29.16 -16.19
C LYS A 173 17.61 28.11 -17.20
N LEU A 174 17.02 26.99 -16.72
CA LEU A 174 16.44 25.96 -17.60
C LEU A 174 15.31 26.53 -18.47
N PHE A 175 14.41 27.32 -17.88
CA PHE A 175 13.33 27.97 -18.63
C PHE A 175 13.85 29.00 -19.63
N GLU A 176 14.85 29.80 -19.26
CA GLU A 176 15.50 30.76 -20.13
C GLU A 176 16.16 30.09 -21.33
N GLU A 177 16.93 29.03 -21.12
CA GLU A 177 17.56 28.29 -22.23
C GLU A 177 16.55 27.56 -23.11
N TYR A 178 15.50 26.97 -22.50
CA TYR A 178 14.43 26.32 -23.27
C TYR A 178 13.67 27.29 -24.16
N SER A 179 13.43 28.51 -23.69
CA SER A 179 12.72 29.55 -24.44
C SER A 179 13.45 30.00 -25.70
N THR A 180 14.77 29.78 -25.80
CA THR A 180 15.55 30.09 -27.02
C THR A 180 15.25 29.16 -28.19
N GLY A 181 14.63 27.99 -27.93
CA GLY A 181 14.38 26.97 -28.95
C GLY A 181 15.64 26.22 -29.45
N LEU A 182 16.81 26.51 -28.88
CA LEU A 182 18.09 25.95 -29.33
C LEU A 182 18.39 24.56 -28.75
N PHE A 183 17.69 24.15 -27.68
CA PHE A 183 17.96 22.94 -26.92
C PHE A 183 16.72 22.07 -26.78
N SER A 184 16.88 20.78 -27.01
CA SER A 184 15.89 19.77 -26.66
C SER A 184 15.82 19.55 -25.15
N MET A 185 14.72 18.96 -24.67
CA MET A 185 14.55 18.60 -23.23
C MET A 185 15.69 17.68 -22.73
N ASP A 186 16.13 16.71 -23.55
CA ASP A 186 17.22 15.78 -23.17
C ASP A 186 18.56 16.49 -23.01
N GLU A 187 18.85 17.46 -23.86
CA GLU A 187 20.07 18.29 -23.75
C GLU A 187 20.02 19.16 -22.50
N LEU A 188 18.87 19.76 -22.20
CA LEU A 188 18.70 20.54 -20.97
C LEU A 188 18.82 19.69 -19.69
N VAL A 189 18.33 18.47 -19.69
CA VAL A 189 18.54 17.53 -18.58
C VAL A 189 20.03 17.23 -18.38
N LYS A 190 20.79 17.04 -19.45
CA LYS A 190 22.26 16.84 -19.36
C LYS A 190 22.95 18.11 -18.83
N LYS A 191 22.61 19.28 -19.39
CA LYS A 191 23.15 20.58 -18.96
C LYS A 191 22.87 20.86 -17.48
N SER A 192 21.62 20.63 -17.02
CA SER A 192 21.23 20.86 -15.62
C SER A 192 22.03 19.99 -14.64
N LYS A 193 22.32 18.74 -15.01
CA LYS A 193 23.19 17.87 -14.20
C LYS A 193 24.62 18.41 -14.12
N ASN A 194 25.15 18.97 -15.21
CA ASN A 194 26.48 19.56 -15.25
C ASN A 194 26.56 20.85 -14.40
N TRP A 195 25.47 21.60 -14.31
CA TRP A 195 25.40 22.77 -13.40
C TRP A 195 25.31 22.40 -11.92
N GLY A 196 25.07 21.13 -11.62
CA GLY A 196 24.95 20.64 -10.25
C GLY A 196 23.51 20.48 -9.76
N LEU A 197 22.49 20.67 -10.61
CA LEU A 197 21.12 20.42 -10.23
C LEU A 197 20.91 18.92 -9.91
N ARG A 198 20.41 18.64 -8.73
CA ARG A 198 20.11 17.29 -8.25
C ARG A 198 18.70 17.26 -7.66
N ASN A 199 18.04 16.12 -7.82
CA ASN A 199 16.79 15.86 -7.09
C ASN A 199 17.04 15.85 -5.59
N ARG A 200 16.02 16.18 -4.80
CA ARG A 200 16.06 15.91 -3.37
C ARG A 200 16.25 14.40 -3.19
N LYS A 201 17.16 14.00 -2.33
CA LYS A 201 17.13 12.64 -1.79
C LYS A 201 15.86 12.52 -0.97
N SER A 202 14.97 11.62 -1.36
CA SER A 202 13.82 11.20 -0.56
C SER A 202 14.30 10.54 0.72
#